data_59bf888a2fa847a895ed6623db4ced99
#
_entry.id   59bf888a2fa847a895ed6623db4ced99
#
_cell.length_a   1.000
_cell.length_b   1.000
_cell.length_c   1.000
_cell.angle_alpha   90.00
_cell.angle_beta   90.00
_cell.angle_gamma   90.00
#
_symmetry.space_group_name_H-M   'P 1'
#
loop_
_entity.id
_entity.type
_entity.pdbx_description
1 polymer ?
#
loop_
_entity_poly.entity_id
_entity_poly.type
_entity_poly.pdbx_seq_one_letter_code
_entity_poly.pdbx_strand_id
1 'polypeptide(L)'
;MDDHAVGSHRHLSRRSLIATGALAAGALGASAPTLGTAFGGSPARAAAGVTKKVTIYAEQLPDGLFGYGLAPGQATVPGPILEMYEGDTLEITLVNTTNQRLSIHPHGVDYSTESDGSPFNASFNNPGETRTYVWRSHEMVAAAGRRYMPGSAGYWHYHDHAMGTDHGTAGVAKGLYGALIVRRRGDMLPAKQFTVVFNDMMINNRMAPDTPMFEANLGDRVEWIAIGHGGTFHTFHLHAHRWADNRTGMLEGPSDPSLVIDNKDLNPGSSFGFQVLAGEGVGPGAWMYHCHVQFHSDGGMAGIFLVRNADGSMPPGAEEAIHRFQGHTHTHGS
;
A
#
# COMPACT_ATOMS: atom_id res chain seq x y z
N MET A 1 -25.16 14.92 28.73
CA MET A 1 -24.44 13.73 29.26
C MET A 1 -24.68 12.66 28.22
N ASP A 2 -23.84 12.62 27.23
CA ASP A 2 -23.80 11.53 26.26
C ASP A 2 -22.33 11.27 25.93
N ASP A 3 -21.86 10.12 26.38
CA ASP A 3 -20.54 9.58 26.18
C ASP A 3 -20.36 9.19 24.70
N HIS A 4 -19.59 9.95 23.97
CA HIS A 4 -19.08 9.50 22.67
C HIS A 4 -17.82 8.66 22.89
N ALA A 5 -18.02 7.35 22.87
CA ALA A 5 -16.93 6.39 22.87
C ALA A 5 -16.09 6.56 21.60
N VAL A 6 -14.86 7.02 21.76
CA VAL A 6 -13.82 7.01 20.74
C VAL A 6 -13.47 5.55 20.44
N GLY A 7 -13.87 5.08 19.26
CA GLY A 7 -13.53 3.74 18.78
C GLY A 7 -12.04 3.61 18.56
N SER A 8 -11.36 2.92 19.47
CA SER A 8 -9.95 2.57 19.32
C SER A 8 -9.78 1.59 18.17
N HIS A 9 -9.24 2.04 17.04
CA HIS A 9 -8.77 1.16 15.99
C HIS A 9 -7.60 0.32 16.53
N ARG A 10 -7.86 -0.94 16.83
CA ARG A 10 -6.83 -1.90 17.23
C ARG A 10 -5.89 -2.15 16.06
N HIS A 11 -4.68 -1.63 16.13
CA HIS A 11 -3.59 -2.01 15.25
C HIS A 11 -3.28 -3.49 15.44
N LEU A 12 -3.51 -4.28 14.41
CA LEU A 12 -3.06 -5.67 14.37
C LEU A 12 -1.53 -5.68 14.25
N SER A 13 -0.89 -6.16 15.31
CA SER A 13 0.56 -6.33 15.38
C SER A 13 1.04 -7.38 14.37
N ARG A 14 2.21 -7.16 13.80
CA ARG A 14 2.93 -7.93 12.77
C ARG A 14 3.18 -9.42 13.03
N ARG A 15 2.59 -10.05 14.02
CA ARG A 15 2.93 -11.44 14.38
C ARG A 15 2.22 -12.52 13.59
N SER A 16 1.40 -12.23 12.61
CA SER A 16 0.49 -13.24 12.04
C SER A 16 0.76 -13.74 10.63
N LEU A 17 1.87 -13.43 9.98
CA LEU A 17 2.13 -13.95 8.62
C LEU A 17 3.57 -14.41 8.33
N ILE A 18 4.32 -14.82 9.38
CA ILE A 18 5.54 -15.59 9.18
C ILE A 18 5.30 -16.98 9.78
N ALA A 19 4.70 -17.87 9.03
CA ALA A 19 4.59 -19.29 9.36
C ALA A 19 5.84 -20.02 8.86
N THR A 20 6.71 -20.36 9.81
CA THR A 20 7.55 -21.59 9.94
C THR A 20 7.87 -22.36 8.65
N GLY A 21 9.07 -22.15 8.14
CA GLY A 21 9.79 -23.16 7.35
C GLY A 21 10.89 -23.77 8.22
N ALA A 22 10.79 -25.06 8.51
CA ALA A 22 11.71 -25.82 9.36
C ALA A 22 13.11 -25.92 8.73
N LEU A 23 14.13 -25.67 9.57
CA LEU A 23 15.54 -25.96 9.29
C LEU A 23 15.81 -27.46 9.46
N ALA A 24 16.36 -28.09 8.43
CA ALA A 24 17.06 -29.36 8.54
C ALA A 24 18.57 -29.12 8.43
N ALA A 25 19.30 -29.39 9.50
CA ALA A 25 20.74 -29.34 9.56
C ALA A 25 21.33 -30.64 9.02
N GLY A 26 22.37 -30.56 8.23
CA GLY A 26 23.16 -31.70 7.73
C GLY A 26 24.63 -31.36 7.52
N ALA A 27 25.48 -32.16 8.13
CA ALA A 27 26.83 -32.02 8.59
C ALA A 27 27.96 -31.81 7.56
N LEU A 28 29.01 -31.23 8.08
CA LEU A 28 30.44 -31.11 7.82
C LEU A 28 31.13 -32.11 6.86
N GLY A 29 31.92 -31.55 5.96
CA GLY A 29 33.03 -32.23 5.28
C GLY A 29 34.05 -31.22 4.81
N ALA A 30 35.20 -31.14 5.47
CA ALA A 30 36.31 -30.25 5.16
C ALA A 30 37.24 -30.86 4.09
N SER A 31 37.70 -30.09 3.13
CA SER A 31 38.96 -30.23 2.44
C SER A 31 39.37 -28.92 1.76
N ALA A 32 40.64 -28.53 1.95
CA ALA A 32 41.24 -27.25 1.61
C ALA A 32 41.85 -27.23 0.16
N PRO A 33 42.49 -26.12 -0.32
CA PRO A 33 42.10 -25.49 -1.56
C PRO A 33 43.09 -25.74 -2.72
N THR A 34 42.61 -25.63 -3.93
CA THR A 34 43.45 -25.37 -5.12
C THR A 34 43.01 -24.06 -5.77
N LEU A 35 43.95 -23.11 -5.89
CA LEU A 35 43.79 -21.91 -6.69
C LEU A 35 43.52 -22.27 -8.16
N GLY A 36 42.41 -21.88 -8.66
CA GLY A 36 42.07 -21.89 -10.07
C GLY A 36 41.25 -20.66 -10.39
N THR A 37 41.87 -19.69 -11.07
CA THR A 37 41.20 -18.50 -11.63
C THR A 37 40.22 -18.94 -12.71
N ALA A 38 38.93 -18.82 -12.44
CA ALA A 38 37.90 -18.82 -13.47
C ALA A 38 36.85 -17.79 -13.12
N PHE A 39 36.89 -16.65 -13.81
CA PHE A 39 35.74 -15.73 -13.90
C PHE A 39 34.62 -16.42 -14.69
N GLY A 40 33.76 -17.10 -14.00
CA GLY A 40 32.59 -17.76 -14.51
C GLY A 40 31.57 -17.85 -13.40
N GLY A 41 31.07 -16.72 -12.90
CA GLY A 41 29.94 -16.69 -12.00
C GLY A 41 28.73 -17.20 -12.77
N SER A 42 28.31 -18.44 -12.49
CA SER A 42 26.96 -18.86 -12.86
C SER A 42 25.98 -17.85 -12.26
N PRO A 43 25.00 -17.35 -13.03
CA PRO A 43 23.98 -16.48 -12.45
C PRO A 43 23.35 -17.24 -11.27
N ALA A 44 23.35 -16.61 -10.10
CA ALA A 44 22.68 -17.16 -8.93
C ALA A 44 21.27 -17.54 -9.36
N ARG A 45 20.94 -18.83 -9.28
CA ARG A 45 19.61 -19.32 -9.62
C ARG A 45 18.63 -18.57 -8.71
N ALA A 46 17.77 -17.75 -9.31
CA ALA A 46 16.71 -17.05 -8.56
C ALA A 46 16.02 -18.07 -7.65
N ALA A 47 15.83 -17.73 -6.39
CA ALA A 47 15.11 -18.58 -5.46
C ALA A 47 13.73 -18.87 -6.06
N ALA A 48 13.31 -20.12 -6.11
CA ALA A 48 12.01 -20.49 -6.61
C ALA A 48 10.93 -19.67 -5.88
N GLY A 49 10.05 -19.04 -6.66
CA GLY A 49 8.95 -18.25 -6.11
C GLY A 49 8.00 -19.09 -5.27
N VAL A 50 7.36 -18.47 -4.32
CA VAL A 50 6.40 -19.10 -3.40
C VAL A 50 4.98 -18.78 -3.87
N THR A 51 4.07 -19.75 -3.82
CA THR A 51 2.64 -19.49 -3.96
C THR A 51 2.04 -19.16 -2.60
N LYS A 52 1.54 -17.94 -2.45
CA LYS A 52 0.79 -17.47 -1.28
C LYS A 52 -0.69 -17.55 -1.59
N LYS A 53 -1.49 -18.04 -0.62
CA LYS A 53 -2.95 -18.08 -0.74
C LYS A 53 -3.56 -17.14 0.27
N VAL A 54 -4.53 -16.33 -0.17
CA VAL A 54 -5.26 -15.40 0.69
C VAL A 54 -6.74 -15.45 0.32
N THR A 55 -7.61 -15.38 1.34
CA THR A 55 -9.04 -15.17 1.14
C THR A 55 -9.35 -13.71 1.45
N ILE A 56 -10.08 -13.07 0.54
CA ILE A 56 -10.56 -11.69 0.69
C ILE A 56 -12.10 -11.72 0.67
N TYR A 57 -12.69 -11.04 1.61
CA TYR A 57 -14.14 -10.83 1.71
C TYR A 57 -14.45 -9.41 1.24
N ALA A 58 -15.30 -9.29 0.22
CA ALA A 58 -15.87 -8.01 -0.16
C ALA A 58 -17.19 -7.81 0.57
N GLU A 59 -17.33 -6.72 1.32
CA GLU A 59 -18.45 -6.48 2.21
C GLU A 59 -18.95 -5.04 2.07
N GLN A 60 -20.25 -4.86 2.31
CA GLN A 60 -20.83 -3.52 2.48
C GLN A 60 -20.65 -3.09 3.95
N LEU A 61 -20.14 -1.87 4.14
CA LEU A 61 -19.90 -1.27 5.45
C LEU A 61 -21.15 -0.50 5.94
N PRO A 62 -21.29 -0.27 7.26
CA PRO A 62 -22.47 0.40 7.84
C PRO A 62 -22.71 1.81 7.30
N ASP A 63 -21.67 2.53 6.88
CA ASP A 63 -21.74 3.88 6.30
C ASP A 63 -22.06 3.90 4.80
N GLY A 64 -22.39 2.74 4.22
CA GLY A 64 -22.74 2.60 2.82
C GLY A 64 -21.54 2.50 1.86
N LEU A 65 -20.32 2.54 2.38
CA LEU A 65 -19.13 2.18 1.65
C LEU A 65 -19.06 0.66 1.43
N PHE A 66 -18.09 0.25 0.63
CA PHE A 66 -17.74 -1.16 0.42
C PHE A 66 -16.25 -1.30 0.71
N GLY A 67 -15.85 -2.44 1.23
CA GLY A 67 -14.45 -2.69 1.56
C GLY A 67 -14.04 -4.12 1.30
N TYR A 68 -12.73 -4.34 1.34
CA TYR A 68 -12.13 -5.66 1.34
C TYR A 68 -11.56 -5.98 2.73
N GLY A 69 -11.70 -7.23 3.18
CA GLY A 69 -11.17 -7.71 4.46
C GLY A 69 -10.55 -9.10 4.35
N LEU A 70 -9.67 -9.45 5.29
CA LEU A 70 -9.03 -10.78 5.35
C LEU A 70 -9.87 -11.82 6.12
N ALA A 71 -10.95 -11.39 6.76
CA ALA A 71 -11.91 -12.27 7.43
C ALA A 71 -13.31 -11.63 7.37
N PRO A 72 -14.38 -12.42 7.55
CA PRO A 72 -15.73 -11.89 7.62
C PRO A 72 -15.88 -10.81 8.70
N GLY A 73 -16.55 -9.71 8.38
CA GLY A 73 -16.75 -8.58 9.29
C GLY A 73 -15.52 -7.71 9.53
N GLN A 74 -14.44 -7.90 8.75
CA GLN A 74 -13.20 -7.13 8.88
C GLN A 74 -12.87 -6.31 7.63
N ALA A 75 -13.85 -6.07 6.77
CA ALA A 75 -13.64 -5.21 5.61
C ALA A 75 -13.37 -3.76 6.03
N THR A 76 -12.43 -3.13 5.35
CA THR A 76 -11.98 -1.76 5.59
C THR A 76 -11.82 -0.97 4.29
N VAL A 77 -11.75 0.34 4.40
CA VAL A 77 -11.36 1.25 3.32
C VAL A 77 -10.15 2.06 3.80
N PRO A 78 -9.00 1.92 3.13
CA PRO A 78 -8.64 0.97 2.08
C PRO A 78 -8.71 -0.48 2.56
N GLY A 79 -8.79 -1.43 1.62
CA GLY A 79 -8.65 -2.85 1.89
C GLY A 79 -7.23 -3.22 2.37
N PRO A 80 -6.98 -4.50 2.69
CA PRO A 80 -5.70 -4.95 3.24
C PRO A 80 -4.53 -4.71 2.27
N ILE A 81 -3.34 -4.44 2.81
CA ILE A 81 -2.11 -4.44 2.03
C ILE A 81 -1.77 -5.89 1.67
N LEU A 82 -1.68 -6.16 0.37
CA LEU A 82 -1.20 -7.44 -0.15
C LEU A 82 0.28 -7.32 -0.48
N GLU A 83 1.08 -8.31 -0.09
CA GLU A 83 2.52 -8.31 -0.33
C GLU A 83 3.01 -9.63 -0.92
N MET A 84 3.91 -9.52 -1.91
CA MET A 84 4.64 -10.63 -2.49
C MET A 84 6.07 -10.20 -2.84
N TYR A 85 6.96 -11.16 -3.04
CA TYR A 85 8.29 -10.90 -3.60
C TYR A 85 8.30 -11.16 -5.11
N GLU A 86 9.21 -10.51 -5.84
CA GLU A 86 9.44 -10.86 -7.25
C GLU A 86 9.68 -12.37 -7.38
N GLY A 87 9.00 -12.99 -8.34
CA GLY A 87 8.97 -14.44 -8.55
C GLY A 87 7.86 -15.19 -7.82
N ASP A 88 7.16 -14.56 -6.87
CA ASP A 88 6.05 -15.20 -6.15
C ASP A 88 4.74 -15.20 -6.99
N THR A 89 3.84 -16.09 -6.61
CA THR A 89 2.45 -16.13 -7.06
C THR A 89 1.53 -15.85 -5.88
N LEU A 90 0.49 -15.04 -6.11
CA LEU A 90 -0.57 -14.77 -5.15
C LEU A 90 -1.89 -15.35 -5.69
N GLU A 91 -2.44 -16.34 -5.01
CA GLU A 91 -3.76 -16.90 -5.26
C GLU A 91 -4.77 -16.25 -4.31
N ILE A 92 -5.70 -15.47 -4.85
CA ILE A 92 -6.69 -14.72 -4.08
C ILE A 92 -8.06 -15.36 -4.28
N THR A 93 -8.62 -15.88 -3.21
CA THR A 93 -10.03 -16.30 -3.19
C THR A 93 -10.89 -15.13 -2.75
N LEU A 94 -11.59 -14.49 -3.69
CA LEU A 94 -12.51 -13.40 -3.41
C LEU A 94 -13.91 -13.96 -3.12
N VAL A 95 -14.41 -13.67 -1.93
CA VAL A 95 -15.77 -14.00 -1.48
C VAL A 95 -16.62 -12.73 -1.53
N ASN A 96 -17.59 -12.69 -2.43
CA ASN A 96 -18.52 -11.58 -2.54
C ASN A 96 -19.72 -11.81 -1.62
N THR A 97 -19.76 -11.13 -0.48
CA THR A 97 -20.90 -11.20 0.45
C THR A 97 -21.94 -10.10 0.21
N THR A 98 -21.74 -9.27 -0.80
CA THR A 98 -22.60 -8.13 -1.13
C THR A 98 -23.71 -8.51 -2.11
N ASN A 99 -24.64 -7.60 -2.31
CA ASN A 99 -25.68 -7.71 -3.33
C ASN A 99 -25.27 -7.07 -4.68
N GLN A 100 -24.00 -6.74 -4.85
CA GLN A 100 -23.47 -6.10 -6.05
C GLN A 100 -22.58 -7.07 -6.83
N ARG A 101 -22.52 -6.93 -8.16
CA ARG A 101 -21.43 -7.49 -8.97
C ARG A 101 -20.17 -6.72 -8.65
N LEU A 102 -19.08 -7.41 -8.35
CA LEU A 102 -17.78 -6.81 -8.06
C LEU A 102 -16.63 -7.72 -8.45
N SER A 103 -15.41 -7.24 -8.35
CA SER A 103 -14.21 -8.00 -8.71
C SER A 103 -12.99 -7.57 -7.90
N ILE A 104 -11.81 -8.04 -8.31
CA ILE A 104 -10.52 -7.54 -7.85
C ILE A 104 -9.55 -7.56 -9.05
N HIS A 105 -9.10 -6.37 -9.46
CA HIS A 105 -8.20 -6.14 -10.58
C HIS A 105 -6.86 -5.61 -10.08
N PRO A 106 -5.70 -6.20 -10.43
CA PRO A 106 -4.39 -5.76 -9.96
C PRO A 106 -3.70 -4.85 -10.96
N HIS A 107 -2.79 -4.03 -10.45
CA HIS A 107 -1.80 -3.32 -11.25
C HIS A 107 -0.40 -3.89 -11.01
N GLY A 108 0.49 -3.80 -12.00
CA GLY A 108 1.92 -4.06 -11.90
C GLY A 108 2.38 -5.52 -11.81
N VAL A 109 1.47 -6.47 -11.94
CA VAL A 109 1.73 -7.93 -11.91
C VAL A 109 1.15 -8.62 -13.13
N ASP A 110 1.54 -9.87 -13.36
CA ASP A 110 1.06 -10.69 -14.48
C ASP A 110 -0.17 -11.50 -14.07
N TYR A 111 -1.14 -11.59 -14.96
CA TYR A 111 -2.34 -12.39 -14.78
C TYR A 111 -2.90 -12.86 -16.15
N SER A 112 -3.71 -13.89 -16.13
CA SER A 112 -4.47 -14.33 -17.31
C SER A 112 -5.82 -13.60 -17.37
N THR A 113 -6.49 -13.69 -18.51
CA THR A 113 -7.82 -13.10 -18.71
C THR A 113 -8.85 -13.55 -17.68
N GLU A 114 -8.74 -14.79 -17.18
CA GLU A 114 -9.60 -15.31 -16.10
C GLU A 114 -9.37 -14.63 -14.74
N SER A 115 -8.22 -13.99 -14.57
CA SER A 115 -7.80 -13.29 -13.36
C SER A 115 -7.68 -11.78 -13.54
N ASP A 116 -8.19 -11.26 -14.65
CA ASP A 116 -8.16 -9.84 -14.99
C ASP A 116 -9.05 -8.98 -14.05
N GLY A 117 -10.14 -9.53 -13.57
CA GLY A 117 -11.08 -8.80 -12.72
C GLY A 117 -12.03 -7.88 -13.48
N SER A 118 -12.10 -7.94 -14.81
CA SER A 118 -12.98 -7.08 -15.61
C SER A 118 -14.20 -7.82 -16.19
N PRO A 119 -15.33 -7.13 -16.37
CA PRO A 119 -16.48 -7.65 -17.12
C PRO A 119 -16.15 -7.96 -18.59
N PHE A 120 -15.21 -7.25 -19.18
CA PHE A 120 -14.73 -7.51 -20.53
C PHE A 120 -14.24 -8.95 -20.71
N ASN A 121 -13.57 -9.50 -19.73
CA ASN A 121 -13.09 -10.89 -19.70
C ASN A 121 -14.01 -11.84 -18.92
N ALA A 122 -15.23 -11.42 -18.56
CA ALA A 122 -16.13 -12.17 -17.68
C ALA A 122 -15.46 -12.61 -16.36
N SER A 123 -14.51 -11.82 -15.89
CA SER A 123 -13.70 -12.07 -14.71
C SER A 123 -14.18 -11.23 -13.51
N PHE A 124 -15.33 -11.59 -12.95
CA PHE A 124 -15.95 -10.91 -11.81
C PHE A 124 -16.75 -11.89 -10.97
N ASN A 125 -17.17 -11.45 -9.78
CA ASN A 125 -18.05 -12.20 -8.88
C ASN A 125 -19.46 -11.61 -8.87
N ASN A 126 -20.46 -12.44 -9.11
CA ASN A 126 -21.85 -12.09 -8.85
C ASN A 126 -22.13 -12.07 -7.34
N PRO A 127 -23.26 -11.51 -6.88
CA PRO A 127 -23.69 -11.60 -5.50
C PRO A 127 -23.62 -13.02 -4.93
N GLY A 128 -22.94 -13.21 -3.79
CA GLY A 128 -22.76 -14.50 -3.12
C GLY A 128 -21.74 -15.44 -3.79
N GLU A 129 -21.11 -15.05 -4.88
CA GLU A 129 -20.13 -15.88 -5.59
C GLU A 129 -18.75 -15.83 -4.95
N THR A 130 -18.02 -16.94 -5.04
CA THR A 130 -16.60 -17.04 -4.68
C THR A 130 -15.79 -17.38 -5.92
N ARG A 131 -14.70 -16.64 -6.15
CA ARG A 131 -13.82 -16.82 -7.31
C ARG A 131 -12.36 -16.72 -6.89
N THR A 132 -11.47 -17.48 -7.55
CA THR A 132 -10.03 -17.39 -7.35
C THR A 132 -9.39 -16.63 -8.51
N TYR A 133 -8.57 -15.65 -8.15
CA TYR A 133 -7.71 -14.86 -9.02
C TYR A 133 -6.25 -15.24 -8.76
N VAL A 134 -5.45 -15.32 -9.81
CA VAL A 134 -4.04 -15.72 -9.73
C VAL A 134 -3.18 -14.64 -10.33
N TRP A 135 -2.37 -13.99 -9.48
CA TRP A 135 -1.43 -12.94 -9.84
C TRP A 135 0.00 -13.45 -9.69
N ARG A 136 0.86 -13.14 -10.65
CA ARG A 136 2.26 -13.55 -10.68
C ARG A 136 3.15 -12.35 -10.78
N SER A 137 4.30 -12.42 -10.16
CA SER A 137 5.34 -11.42 -10.30
C SER A 137 6.61 -12.06 -10.87
N HIS A 138 7.47 -11.25 -11.47
CA HIS A 138 8.74 -11.71 -12.03
C HIS A 138 9.83 -10.67 -11.82
N GLU A 139 11.09 -11.13 -11.82
CA GLU A 139 12.26 -10.27 -11.85
C GLU A 139 12.45 -9.71 -13.27
N MET A 140 13.25 -8.62 -13.39
CA MET A 140 13.63 -8.12 -14.70
C MET A 140 14.43 -9.19 -15.47
N VAL A 141 13.99 -9.47 -16.70
CA VAL A 141 14.62 -10.49 -17.56
C VAL A 141 14.92 -9.95 -18.95
N ALA A 142 15.92 -10.53 -19.60
CA ALA A 142 16.17 -10.28 -21.01
C ALA A 142 14.98 -10.77 -21.86
N ALA A 143 14.55 -9.96 -22.81
CA ALA A 143 13.35 -10.26 -23.63
C ALA A 143 13.65 -10.15 -25.12
N ALA A 144 13.13 -11.08 -25.90
CA ALA A 144 13.22 -11.06 -27.36
C ALA A 144 12.56 -9.78 -27.92
N GLY A 145 13.22 -9.15 -28.89
CA GLY A 145 12.72 -7.94 -29.54
C GLY A 145 12.88 -6.65 -28.72
N ARG A 146 13.35 -6.71 -27.47
CA ARG A 146 13.74 -5.56 -26.63
C ARG A 146 14.83 -5.96 -25.63
N ARG A 147 15.54 -4.97 -25.06
CA ARG A 147 16.69 -5.29 -24.17
C ARG A 147 16.25 -6.06 -22.92
N TYR A 148 15.20 -5.61 -22.25
CA TYR A 148 14.73 -6.19 -20.99
C TYR A 148 13.23 -6.06 -20.87
N MET A 149 12.58 -7.02 -20.21
CA MET A 149 11.24 -6.91 -19.65
C MET A 149 11.37 -6.41 -18.21
N PRO A 150 10.70 -5.32 -17.82
CA PRO A 150 10.75 -4.80 -16.46
C PRO A 150 10.29 -5.85 -15.46
N GLY A 151 10.92 -5.89 -14.26
CA GLY A 151 10.41 -6.67 -13.14
C GLY A 151 9.16 -6.05 -12.53
N SER A 152 8.49 -6.81 -11.68
CA SER A 152 7.25 -6.41 -11.03
C SER A 152 7.46 -5.60 -9.75
N ALA A 153 8.71 -5.49 -9.22
CA ALA A 153 8.95 -4.81 -7.95
C ALA A 153 8.50 -3.35 -7.96
N GLY A 154 7.66 -3.00 -7.00
CA GLY A 154 7.09 -1.66 -6.88
C GLY A 154 5.94 -1.60 -5.90
N TYR A 155 5.37 -0.40 -5.82
CA TYR A 155 4.17 -0.11 -5.06
C TYR A 155 3.01 0.06 -6.02
N TRP A 156 2.14 -0.91 -6.01
CA TRP A 156 1.00 -1.04 -6.89
C TRP A 156 -0.29 -0.98 -6.09
N HIS A 157 -1.40 -1.18 -6.76
CA HIS A 157 -2.71 -1.24 -6.12
C HIS A 157 -3.58 -2.30 -6.79
N TYR A 158 -4.67 -2.62 -6.12
CA TYR A 158 -5.76 -3.40 -6.66
C TYR A 158 -7.09 -2.71 -6.38
N HIS A 159 -8.07 -2.91 -7.24
CA HIS A 159 -9.38 -2.30 -7.09
C HIS A 159 -10.48 -3.11 -7.76
N ASP A 160 -11.74 -2.77 -7.47
CA ASP A 160 -12.88 -3.29 -8.21
C ASP A 160 -12.92 -2.75 -9.64
N HIS A 161 -13.29 -3.60 -10.60
CA HIS A 161 -13.44 -3.22 -12.01
C HIS A 161 -14.82 -3.59 -12.58
N ALA A 162 -15.78 -3.96 -11.72
CA ALA A 162 -17.06 -4.51 -12.17
C ALA A 162 -18.30 -3.82 -11.59
N MET A 163 -18.21 -3.15 -10.45
CA MET A 163 -19.36 -2.56 -9.78
C MET A 163 -19.80 -1.26 -10.46
N GLY A 164 -21.04 -1.21 -10.88
CA GLY A 164 -21.71 -0.04 -11.47
C GLY A 164 -21.45 0.15 -12.97
N THR A 165 -20.22 -0.02 -13.42
CA THR A 165 -19.82 0.06 -14.83
C THR A 165 -18.83 -1.05 -15.17
N ASP A 166 -18.47 -1.18 -16.44
CA ASP A 166 -17.43 -2.12 -16.85
C ASP A 166 -15.99 -1.68 -16.50
N HIS A 167 -15.86 -0.53 -15.83
CA HIS A 167 -14.61 -0.04 -15.25
C HIS A 167 -14.67 0.08 -13.71
N GLY A 168 -15.69 -0.48 -13.05
CA GLY A 168 -15.81 -0.49 -11.59
C GLY A 168 -15.98 0.88 -10.94
N THR A 169 -16.46 1.87 -11.68
CA THR A 169 -16.53 3.27 -11.18
C THR A 169 -17.22 3.39 -9.84
N ALA A 170 -18.34 2.68 -9.63
CA ALA A 170 -19.07 2.75 -8.36
C ALA A 170 -18.34 2.02 -7.23
N GLY A 171 -17.63 0.93 -7.53
CA GLY A 171 -16.84 0.21 -6.53
C GLY A 171 -15.65 1.02 -6.04
N VAL A 172 -14.89 1.60 -6.97
CA VAL A 172 -13.78 2.50 -6.64
C VAL A 172 -14.27 3.71 -5.85
N ALA A 173 -15.33 4.39 -6.30
CA ALA A 173 -15.89 5.54 -5.58
C ALA A 173 -16.36 5.19 -4.17
N LYS A 174 -16.70 3.92 -3.92
CA LYS A 174 -17.19 3.44 -2.62
C LYS A 174 -16.15 2.72 -1.76
N GLY A 175 -14.87 2.67 -2.18
CA GLY A 175 -13.78 2.18 -1.33
C GLY A 175 -13.27 0.77 -1.66
N LEU A 176 -13.71 0.13 -2.75
CA LEU A 176 -13.19 -1.19 -3.18
C LEU A 176 -11.83 -1.06 -3.85
N TYR A 177 -10.81 -0.81 -3.05
CA TYR A 177 -9.41 -0.71 -3.46
C TYR A 177 -8.46 -1.02 -2.29
N GLY A 178 -7.20 -1.31 -2.60
CA GLY A 178 -6.15 -1.52 -1.62
C GLY A 178 -4.76 -1.51 -2.25
N ALA A 179 -3.73 -1.59 -1.43
CA ALA A 179 -2.33 -1.58 -1.85
C ALA A 179 -1.84 -2.99 -2.19
N LEU A 180 -1.04 -3.09 -3.26
CA LEU A 180 -0.28 -4.28 -3.62
C LEU A 180 1.21 -3.91 -3.67
N ILE A 181 2.03 -4.57 -2.86
CA ILE A 181 3.47 -4.33 -2.82
C ILE A 181 4.20 -5.56 -3.36
N VAL A 182 5.01 -5.34 -4.39
CA VAL A 182 5.94 -6.36 -4.87
C VAL A 182 7.34 -5.95 -4.44
N ARG A 183 7.96 -6.74 -3.57
CA ARG A 183 9.29 -6.48 -3.00
C ARG A 183 10.38 -7.23 -3.75
N ARG A 184 11.58 -6.70 -3.70
CA ARG A 184 12.78 -7.48 -3.99
C ARG A 184 13.28 -8.17 -2.73
N ARG A 185 13.88 -9.34 -2.90
CA ARG A 185 14.58 -10.00 -1.79
C ARG A 185 15.73 -9.11 -1.31
N GLY A 186 15.75 -8.85 -0.01
CA GLY A 186 16.70 -7.94 0.61
C GLY A 186 16.19 -6.52 0.83
N ASP A 187 15.00 -6.18 0.34
CA ASP A 187 14.38 -4.89 0.68
C ASP A 187 14.21 -4.75 2.20
N MET A 188 14.53 -3.58 2.72
CA MET A 188 14.33 -3.26 4.12
C MET A 188 12.83 -3.20 4.44
N LEU A 189 12.42 -3.94 5.47
CA LEU A 189 11.01 -3.96 5.88
C LEU A 189 10.74 -2.79 6.85
N PRO A 190 9.61 -2.09 6.67
CA PRO A 190 9.22 -0.99 7.54
C PRO A 190 8.70 -1.50 8.89
N ALA A 191 8.73 -0.66 9.93
CA ALA A 191 8.06 -0.93 11.20
C ALA A 191 6.55 -0.73 11.10
N LYS A 192 6.11 0.21 10.26
CA LYS A 192 4.69 0.53 10.00
C LYS A 192 4.47 0.82 8.52
N GLN A 193 3.25 0.59 8.06
CA GLN A 193 2.81 0.84 6.71
C GLN A 193 1.54 1.68 6.72
N PHE A 194 1.48 2.68 5.86
CA PHE A 194 0.34 3.59 5.74
C PHE A 194 -0.12 3.64 4.29
N THR A 195 -1.39 3.29 4.06
CA THR A 195 -2.01 3.41 2.74
C THR A 195 -2.84 4.70 2.68
N VAL A 196 -2.50 5.56 1.73
CA VAL A 196 -3.20 6.81 1.45
C VAL A 196 -3.76 6.74 0.05
N VAL A 197 -5.06 6.78 -0.07
CA VAL A 197 -5.76 6.78 -1.36
C VAL A 197 -6.45 8.12 -1.56
N PHE A 198 -6.01 8.87 -2.55
CA PHE A 198 -6.70 10.07 -3.01
C PHE A 198 -7.74 9.65 -4.05
N ASN A 199 -9.01 9.82 -3.70
CA ASN A 199 -10.15 9.43 -4.52
C ASN A 199 -11.11 10.61 -4.66
N ASP A 200 -11.03 11.31 -5.78
CA ASP A 200 -11.64 12.63 -5.96
C ASP A 200 -11.26 13.57 -4.80
N MET A 201 -12.20 14.20 -4.10
CA MET A 201 -11.93 15.14 -3.01
C MET A 201 -11.70 14.48 -1.65
N MET A 202 -11.44 13.16 -1.59
CA MET A 202 -11.35 12.40 -0.34
C MET A 202 -10.00 11.69 -0.17
N ILE A 203 -9.61 11.48 1.07
CA ILE A 203 -8.50 10.60 1.48
C ILE A 203 -9.09 9.37 2.17
N ASN A 204 -8.86 8.18 1.58
CA ASN A 204 -9.44 6.92 2.08
C ASN A 204 -10.97 7.00 2.26
N ASN A 205 -11.66 7.67 1.32
CA ASN A 205 -13.09 7.98 1.33
C ASN A 205 -13.55 8.81 2.54
N ARG A 206 -12.68 9.64 3.10
CA ARG A 206 -12.96 10.59 4.18
C ARG A 206 -12.43 11.98 3.82
N MET A 207 -13.04 12.99 4.40
CA MET A 207 -12.57 14.38 4.34
C MET A 207 -12.15 14.82 5.74
N ALA A 208 -11.24 15.76 5.85
CA ALA A 208 -10.89 16.32 7.15
C ALA A 208 -12.18 16.87 7.85
N PRO A 209 -12.32 16.69 9.16
CA PRO A 209 -11.30 16.17 10.09
C PRO A 209 -11.24 14.65 10.22
N ASP A 210 -12.10 13.90 9.50
CA ASP A 210 -12.25 12.44 9.64
C ASP A 210 -11.25 11.63 8.78
N THR A 211 -10.29 12.30 8.14
CA THR A 211 -9.20 11.63 7.42
C THR A 211 -8.32 10.82 8.38
N PRO A 212 -7.67 9.74 7.90
CA PRO A 212 -6.84 8.92 8.77
C PRO A 212 -5.74 9.72 9.48
N MET A 213 -5.59 9.53 10.78
CA MET A 213 -4.39 9.93 11.51
C MET A 213 -3.44 8.73 11.56
N PHE A 214 -2.25 8.90 11.01
CA PHE A 214 -1.19 7.90 11.05
C PHE A 214 -0.22 8.18 12.17
N GLU A 215 0.24 7.14 12.86
CA GLU A 215 1.10 7.29 14.03
C GLU A 215 2.35 6.41 13.96
N ALA A 216 3.49 6.97 14.34
CA ALA A 216 4.76 6.28 14.52
C ALA A 216 5.53 6.88 15.69
N ASN A 217 6.49 6.13 16.25
CA ASN A 217 7.43 6.68 17.20
C ASN A 217 8.62 7.30 16.46
N LEU A 218 9.27 8.27 17.09
CA LEU A 218 10.50 8.87 16.58
C LEU A 218 11.53 7.78 16.24
N GLY A 219 12.01 7.78 15.00
CA GLY A 219 12.97 6.82 14.48
C GLY A 219 12.37 5.54 13.91
N ASP A 220 11.07 5.30 14.02
CA ASP A 220 10.42 4.19 13.33
C ASP A 220 10.60 4.34 11.81
N ARG A 221 10.99 3.26 11.13
CA ARG A 221 10.93 3.19 9.68
C ARG A 221 9.48 3.00 9.25
N VAL A 222 8.92 4.00 8.62
CA VAL A 222 7.56 3.98 8.12
C VAL A 222 7.54 3.94 6.59
N GLU A 223 6.57 3.23 6.04
CA GLU A 223 6.36 3.08 4.61
C GLU A 223 5.01 3.67 4.23
N TRP A 224 5.04 4.61 3.31
CA TRP A 224 3.86 5.23 2.74
C TRP A 224 3.57 4.60 1.39
N ILE A 225 2.31 4.27 1.14
CA ILE A 225 1.80 3.81 -0.14
C ILE A 225 0.71 4.79 -0.56
N ALA A 226 1.01 5.60 -1.58
CA ALA A 226 0.09 6.57 -2.13
C ALA A 226 -0.54 6.05 -3.43
N ILE A 227 -1.85 6.15 -3.54
CA ILE A 227 -2.66 5.65 -4.66
C ILE A 227 -3.62 6.74 -5.10
N GLY A 228 -3.70 7.02 -6.41
CA GLY A 228 -4.65 7.93 -7.00
C GLY A 228 -5.81 7.20 -7.68
N HIS A 229 -7.02 7.57 -7.33
CA HIS A 229 -8.26 7.13 -7.98
C HIS A 229 -9.18 8.32 -8.30
N GLY A 230 -10.37 8.04 -8.84
CA GLY A 230 -11.34 9.06 -9.19
C GLY A 230 -11.07 9.75 -10.53
N GLY A 231 -11.56 10.95 -10.69
CA GLY A 231 -11.51 11.72 -11.94
C GLY A 231 -10.60 12.96 -11.93
N THR A 232 -9.97 13.27 -10.79
CA THR A 232 -9.12 14.46 -10.63
C THR A 232 -7.66 14.07 -10.35
N PHE A 233 -6.73 14.96 -10.75
CA PHE A 233 -5.32 14.78 -10.42
C PHE A 233 -5.01 15.33 -9.03
N HIS A 234 -3.98 14.79 -8.41
CA HIS A 234 -3.53 15.16 -7.08
C HIS A 234 -2.01 15.28 -7.03
N THR A 235 -1.49 15.80 -5.93
CA THR A 235 -0.10 15.67 -5.55
C THR A 235 -0.04 15.34 -4.08
N PHE A 236 0.73 14.33 -3.70
CA PHE A 236 0.92 13.94 -2.30
C PHE A 236 2.11 14.70 -1.72
N HIS A 237 1.89 15.46 -0.65
CA HIS A 237 2.92 16.15 0.12
C HIS A 237 2.92 15.68 1.57
N LEU A 238 4.13 15.49 2.13
CA LEU A 238 4.33 15.15 3.53
C LEU A 238 5.23 16.20 4.18
N HIS A 239 4.70 16.92 5.17
CA HIS A 239 5.44 17.94 5.89
C HIS A 239 6.69 17.39 6.55
N ALA A 240 7.79 18.13 6.46
CA ALA A 240 9.07 17.90 7.11
C ALA A 240 9.84 16.64 6.69
N HIS A 241 9.21 15.68 6.05
CA HIS A 241 9.83 14.44 5.61
C HIS A 241 10.12 14.48 4.11
N ARG A 242 11.28 13.97 3.72
CA ARG A 242 11.74 13.90 2.33
C ARG A 242 12.14 12.48 2.00
N TRP A 243 12.00 12.12 0.74
CA TRP A 243 12.38 10.80 0.25
C TRP A 243 13.07 10.89 -1.13
N ALA A 244 13.77 9.83 -1.50
CA ALA A 244 14.33 9.72 -2.85
C ALA A 244 13.23 9.31 -3.83
N ASP A 245 13.16 9.97 -4.97
CA ASP A 245 12.21 9.61 -6.05
C ASP A 245 12.71 8.38 -6.81
N ASN A 246 12.67 7.25 -6.14
CA ASN A 246 13.03 5.94 -6.65
C ASN A 246 12.06 4.86 -6.10
N ARG A 247 12.35 3.59 -6.36
CA ARG A 247 11.47 2.47 -5.97
C ARG A 247 11.25 2.35 -4.45
N THR A 248 12.19 2.72 -3.61
CA THR A 248 12.13 2.49 -2.16
C THR A 248 11.94 3.76 -1.35
N GLY A 249 12.17 4.93 -1.96
CA GLY A 249 12.21 6.21 -1.25
C GLY A 249 13.51 6.46 -0.50
N MET A 250 14.49 5.54 -0.56
CA MET A 250 15.75 5.65 0.18
C MET A 250 16.91 5.91 -0.78
N LEU A 251 17.88 6.70 -0.32
CA LEU A 251 19.16 6.84 -1.01
C LEU A 251 20.03 5.60 -0.71
N GLU A 252 20.65 5.03 -1.73
CA GLU A 252 21.59 3.91 -1.58
C GLU A 252 22.99 4.37 -1.16
N GLY A 253 23.26 5.68 -1.21
CA GLY A 253 24.54 6.28 -0.82
C GLY A 253 24.66 7.73 -1.26
N PRO A 254 25.80 8.39 -0.95
CA PRO A 254 26.00 9.81 -1.24
C PRO A 254 26.06 10.14 -2.74
N SER A 255 26.23 9.14 -3.60
CA SER A 255 26.26 9.29 -5.06
C SER A 255 25.00 8.79 -5.75
N ASP A 256 23.93 8.50 -4.99
CA ASP A 256 22.65 8.08 -5.56
C ASP A 256 22.09 9.21 -6.46
N PRO A 257 21.75 8.94 -7.72
CA PRO A 257 21.28 9.94 -8.66
C PRO A 257 19.82 10.35 -8.47
N SER A 258 19.11 9.72 -7.54
CA SER A 258 17.68 10.00 -7.30
C SER A 258 17.46 11.43 -6.81
N LEU A 259 16.44 12.09 -7.32
CA LEU A 259 16.01 13.37 -6.78
C LEU A 259 15.43 13.17 -5.36
N VAL A 260 15.73 14.10 -4.48
CA VAL A 260 15.10 14.14 -3.15
C VAL A 260 13.92 15.09 -3.21
N ILE A 261 12.75 14.59 -2.86
CA ILE A 261 11.48 15.29 -2.95
C ILE A 261 10.70 15.16 -1.63
N ASP A 262 9.70 15.98 -1.44
CA ASP A 262 8.71 15.96 -0.35
C ASP A 262 7.27 16.03 -0.87
N ASN A 263 7.13 16.10 -2.20
CA ASN A 263 5.86 16.16 -2.91
C ASN A 263 5.98 15.41 -4.24
N LYS A 264 4.95 14.64 -4.61
CA LYS A 264 4.93 13.89 -5.86
C LYS A 264 3.52 13.84 -6.46
N ASP A 265 3.45 13.94 -7.79
CA ASP A 265 2.22 13.80 -8.55
C ASP A 265 1.56 12.44 -8.31
N LEU A 266 0.23 12.47 -8.16
CA LEU A 266 -0.62 11.31 -7.92
C LEU A 266 -1.87 11.38 -8.79
N ASN A 267 -1.72 10.97 -10.03
CA ASN A 267 -2.81 10.96 -11.01
C ASN A 267 -3.74 9.75 -10.82
N PRO A 268 -4.99 9.80 -11.30
CA PRO A 268 -5.86 8.63 -11.35
C PRO A 268 -5.19 7.41 -11.97
N GLY A 269 -5.25 6.26 -11.27
CA GLY A 269 -4.61 5.02 -11.70
C GLY A 269 -3.12 4.92 -11.42
N SER A 270 -2.47 5.96 -10.88
CA SER A 270 -1.06 5.88 -10.47
C SER A 270 -0.91 5.49 -9.01
N SER A 271 0.25 4.92 -8.69
CA SER A 271 0.64 4.63 -7.31
C SER A 271 2.16 4.70 -7.16
N PHE A 272 2.60 5.03 -5.97
CA PHE A 272 4.00 4.96 -5.58
C PHE A 272 4.10 4.69 -4.07
N GLY A 273 5.28 4.31 -3.62
CA GLY A 273 5.57 4.19 -2.20
C GLY A 273 6.99 4.61 -1.88
N PHE A 274 7.21 4.93 -0.63
CA PHE A 274 8.51 5.35 -0.13
C PHE A 274 8.64 5.04 1.36
N GLN A 275 9.86 4.98 1.84
CA GLN A 275 10.17 4.82 3.25
C GLN A 275 10.91 6.04 3.79
N VAL A 276 10.54 6.45 5.01
CA VAL A 276 11.24 7.50 5.79
C VAL A 276 11.43 7.02 7.23
N LEU A 277 12.35 7.61 7.93
CA LEU A 277 12.43 7.50 9.39
C LEU A 277 11.56 8.60 10.01
N ALA A 278 10.59 8.22 10.82
CA ALA A 278 9.66 9.15 11.44
C ALA A 278 10.40 10.20 12.26
N GLY A 279 10.22 11.48 11.92
CA GLY A 279 10.83 12.61 12.62
C GLY A 279 12.33 12.81 12.36
N GLU A 280 12.93 12.14 11.37
CA GLU A 280 14.36 12.28 11.06
C GLU A 280 14.74 13.74 10.75
N GLY A 281 15.66 14.29 11.52
CA GLY A 281 16.14 15.66 11.36
C GLY A 281 15.19 16.77 11.81
N VAL A 282 13.94 16.44 12.19
CA VAL A 282 12.89 17.41 12.54
C VAL A 282 12.23 17.14 13.90
N GLY A 283 12.36 15.93 14.43
CA GLY A 283 11.84 15.54 15.74
C GLY A 283 10.38 15.07 15.74
N PRO A 284 9.86 14.74 16.94
CA PRO A 284 8.48 14.33 17.12
C PRO A 284 7.52 15.52 16.99
N GLY A 285 6.25 15.26 16.66
CA GLY A 285 5.23 16.29 16.46
C GLY A 285 4.05 15.81 15.66
N ALA A 286 3.04 16.67 15.50
CA ALA A 286 1.92 16.46 14.59
C ALA A 286 2.28 17.10 13.23
N TRP A 287 2.62 16.30 12.27
CA TRP A 287 2.96 16.69 10.90
C TRP A 287 1.76 16.51 9.98
N MET A 288 1.58 17.43 9.04
CA MET A 288 0.50 17.29 8.05
C MET A 288 0.94 16.45 6.86
N TYR A 289 0.04 15.66 6.31
CA TYR A 289 0.11 15.16 4.95
C TYR A 289 -1.14 15.61 4.19
N HIS A 290 -1.01 15.97 2.92
CA HIS A 290 -2.14 16.51 2.16
C HIS A 290 -1.93 16.48 0.64
N CYS A 291 -3.01 16.69 -0.10
CA CYS A 291 -2.91 17.08 -1.50
C CYS A 291 -2.39 18.51 -1.61
N HIS A 292 -1.39 18.77 -2.45
CA HIS A 292 -0.82 20.13 -2.62
C HIS A 292 -1.49 20.93 -3.75
N VAL A 293 -2.55 20.40 -4.34
CA VAL A 293 -3.49 21.22 -5.14
C VAL A 293 -4.30 22.04 -4.16
N GLN A 294 -4.13 23.37 -4.17
CA GLN A 294 -4.59 24.26 -3.08
C GLN A 294 -6.06 24.08 -2.73
N PHE A 295 -6.96 24.13 -3.71
CA PHE A 295 -8.39 24.00 -3.43
C PHE A 295 -8.80 22.60 -2.96
N HIS A 296 -7.98 21.54 -3.20
CA HIS A 296 -8.20 20.21 -2.65
C HIS A 296 -7.85 20.18 -1.16
N SER A 297 -6.68 20.75 -0.78
CA SER A 297 -6.30 20.82 0.63
C SER A 297 -7.25 21.72 1.43
N ASP A 298 -7.63 22.87 0.88
CA ASP A 298 -8.63 23.77 1.50
C ASP A 298 -10.00 23.08 1.63
N GLY A 299 -10.34 22.20 0.68
CA GLY A 299 -11.54 21.38 0.67
C GLY A 299 -11.50 20.15 1.59
N GLY A 300 -10.44 19.95 2.36
CA GLY A 300 -10.36 18.88 3.35
C GLY A 300 -9.51 17.65 2.96
N MET A 301 -8.72 17.74 1.86
CA MET A 301 -7.77 16.67 1.52
C MET A 301 -6.46 16.81 2.32
N ALA A 302 -6.55 16.72 3.63
CA ALA A 302 -5.44 16.80 4.56
C ALA A 302 -5.64 15.81 5.72
N GLY A 303 -4.55 15.39 6.34
CA GLY A 303 -4.55 14.50 7.50
C GLY A 303 -3.30 14.70 8.36
N ILE A 304 -3.22 13.99 9.48
CA ILE A 304 -2.13 14.10 10.44
C ILE A 304 -1.25 12.86 10.42
N PHE A 305 0.05 13.07 10.36
CA PHE A 305 1.07 12.11 10.71
C PHE A 305 1.64 12.48 12.10
N LEU A 306 1.22 11.75 13.13
CA LEU A 306 1.69 11.95 14.49
C LEU A 306 2.98 11.15 14.70
N VAL A 307 4.09 11.84 14.85
CA VAL A 307 5.36 11.27 15.32
C VAL A 307 5.44 11.44 16.83
N ARG A 308 5.27 10.35 17.58
CA ARG A 308 5.41 10.34 19.04
C ARG A 308 6.88 10.42 19.46
N ASN A 309 7.13 10.72 20.71
CA ASN A 309 8.45 10.54 21.29
C ASN A 309 8.92 9.09 21.15
N ALA A 310 10.22 8.82 21.27
CA ALA A 310 10.78 7.47 21.13
C ALA A 310 10.22 6.47 22.14
N ASP A 311 9.77 6.94 23.30
CA ASP A 311 9.11 6.14 24.35
C ASP A 311 7.60 5.95 24.13
N GLY A 312 7.06 6.49 23.02
CA GLY A 312 5.64 6.43 22.67
C GLY A 312 4.77 7.52 23.33
N SER A 313 5.34 8.38 24.16
CA SER A 313 4.58 9.49 24.76
C SER A 313 4.21 10.57 23.75
N MET A 314 3.19 11.36 24.08
CA MET A 314 2.73 12.47 23.25
C MET A 314 3.77 13.61 23.27
N PRO A 315 4.23 14.12 22.12
CA PRO A 315 5.13 15.25 22.10
C PRO A 315 4.42 16.55 22.49
N PRO A 316 5.16 17.50 23.07
CA PRO A 316 4.60 18.80 23.45
C PRO A 316 3.94 19.51 22.26
N GLY A 317 2.75 20.08 22.46
CA GLY A 317 2.00 20.84 21.47
C GLY A 317 1.28 19.99 20.39
N ALA A 318 1.47 18.66 20.39
CA ALA A 318 0.82 17.80 19.39
C ALA A 318 -0.70 17.70 19.64
N GLU A 319 -1.13 17.61 20.90
CA GLU A 319 -2.55 17.56 21.23
C GLU A 319 -3.27 18.83 20.76
N GLU A 320 -2.72 19.99 21.02
CA GLU A 320 -3.28 21.27 20.56
C GLU A 320 -3.30 21.39 19.03
N ALA A 321 -2.30 20.83 18.34
CA ALA A 321 -2.27 20.80 16.88
C ALA A 321 -3.38 19.88 16.33
N ILE A 322 -3.57 18.72 16.94
CA ILE A 322 -4.65 17.78 16.59
C ILE A 322 -6.01 18.42 16.85
N HIS A 323 -6.22 19.06 18.01
CA HIS A 323 -7.46 19.78 18.31
C HIS A 323 -7.74 20.91 17.33
N ARG A 324 -6.72 21.70 16.94
CA ARG A 324 -6.89 22.73 15.91
C ARG A 324 -7.30 22.13 14.57
N PHE A 325 -6.68 21.04 14.15
CA PHE A 325 -7.04 20.34 12.91
C PHE A 325 -8.48 19.82 12.95
N GLN A 326 -8.90 19.22 14.05
CA GLN A 326 -10.26 18.70 14.24
C GLN A 326 -11.33 19.80 14.34
N GLY A 327 -10.98 20.97 14.88
CA GLY A 327 -11.87 22.12 15.00
C GLY A 327 -11.86 23.06 13.79
N HIS A 328 -11.03 22.81 12.80
CA HIS A 328 -10.95 23.65 11.62
C HIS A 328 -12.11 23.34 10.66
N THR A 329 -12.93 24.35 10.38
CA THR A 329 -13.98 24.27 9.35
C THR A 329 -13.32 24.41 7.98
N HIS A 330 -13.15 23.31 7.27
CA HIS A 330 -12.74 23.37 5.88
C HIS A 330 -13.88 24.00 5.06
N THR A 331 -13.67 25.22 4.59
CA THR A 331 -14.65 25.89 3.74
C THR A 331 -14.61 25.27 2.37
N HIS A 332 -15.66 24.52 2.04
CA HIS A 332 -15.91 24.12 0.67
C HIS A 332 -16.10 25.39 -0.17
N GLY A 333 -15.11 25.78 -0.95
CA GLY A 333 -15.24 26.85 -1.92
C GLY A 333 -16.38 26.49 -2.89
N SER A 334 -17.41 27.31 -2.89
CA SER A 334 -18.57 27.24 -3.78
C SER A 334 -18.19 27.61 -5.21
#